data_f905fa777fa22a6cce096d51db2fe3b4
#
_entry.id   f905fa777fa22a6cce096d51db2fe3b4
#
_cell.length_a   1.000
_cell.length_b   1.000
_cell.length_c   1.000
_cell.angle_alpha   90.00
_cell.angle_beta   90.00
_cell.angle_gamma   90.00
#
_symmetry.space_group_name_H-M   'P 1'
#
loop_
_entity.id
_entity.type
_entity.pdbx_description
1 polymer ?
#
loop_
_entity_poly.entity_id
_entity_poly.type
_entity_poly.pdbx_seq_one_letter_code
_entity_poly.pdbx_strand_id
1 'polypeptide(L)'
;MSTPKPDARTRLLDAGMQLLRERGYDATRVEDLCTAAGVTKGAFFHHFASKADYGVAAAQHWTDTTAPMFAAADYHAAPTPLARIFAYLDLRRAMIAGAPAQFSCVAGMMAQEVFETQPAISDACGASIAGHAATLEADFAAAIAEHGLGDVVHAADLALH
;
A
#
# COMPACT_ATOMS: atom_id res chain seq x y z
N MET A 1 -29.72 -7.79 -6.06
CA MET A 1 -28.83 -7.85 -7.24
C MET A 1 -27.55 -8.50 -6.79
N SER A 2 -27.18 -9.67 -7.34
CA SER A 2 -25.95 -10.37 -6.94
C SER A 2 -24.75 -9.63 -7.54
N THR A 3 -23.82 -9.18 -6.70
CA THR A 3 -22.55 -8.59 -7.16
C THR A 3 -21.83 -9.65 -8.01
N PRO A 4 -21.36 -9.35 -9.23
CA PRO A 4 -20.64 -10.32 -10.03
C PRO A 4 -19.40 -10.81 -9.26
N LYS A 5 -19.17 -12.13 -9.29
CA LYS A 5 -18.00 -12.71 -8.63
C LYS A 5 -16.72 -12.11 -9.24
N PRO A 6 -15.74 -11.64 -8.44
CA PRO A 6 -14.48 -11.12 -8.96
C PRO A 6 -13.82 -12.11 -9.92
N ASP A 7 -13.14 -11.61 -10.93
CA ASP A 7 -12.39 -12.44 -11.87
C ASP A 7 -11.21 -13.16 -11.17
N ALA A 8 -10.58 -14.10 -11.86
CA ALA A 8 -9.50 -14.89 -11.28
C ALA A 8 -8.28 -14.02 -10.90
N ARG A 9 -7.98 -12.96 -11.68
CA ARG A 9 -6.89 -12.03 -11.40
C ARG A 9 -7.13 -11.28 -10.09
N THR A 10 -8.30 -10.69 -9.94
CA THR A 10 -8.70 -9.95 -8.72
C THR A 10 -8.68 -10.87 -7.50
N ARG A 11 -9.22 -12.09 -7.59
CA ARG A 11 -9.18 -13.05 -6.48
C ARG A 11 -7.77 -13.44 -6.07
N LEU A 12 -6.84 -13.59 -7.02
CA LEU A 12 -5.44 -13.86 -6.74
C LEU A 12 -4.78 -12.68 -6.00
N LEU A 13 -5.06 -11.45 -6.43
CA LEU A 13 -4.52 -10.26 -5.79
C LEU A 13 -5.10 -10.06 -4.38
N ASP A 14 -6.42 -10.18 -4.20
CA ASP A 14 -7.08 -10.05 -2.90
C ASP A 14 -6.58 -11.10 -1.88
N ALA A 15 -6.52 -12.38 -2.30
CA ALA A 15 -6.02 -13.45 -1.45
C ALA A 15 -4.53 -13.25 -1.10
N GLY A 16 -3.76 -12.71 -2.02
CA GLY A 16 -2.34 -12.43 -1.81
C GLY A 16 -2.08 -11.33 -0.81
N MET A 17 -2.95 -10.32 -0.69
CA MET A 17 -2.76 -9.25 0.31
C MET A 17 -2.64 -9.80 1.73
N GLN A 18 -3.42 -10.82 2.08
CA GLN A 18 -3.32 -11.46 3.38
C GLN A 18 -2.06 -12.31 3.50
N LEU A 19 -1.78 -13.18 2.51
CA LEU A 19 -0.61 -14.07 2.54
C LEU A 19 0.72 -13.30 2.60
N LEU A 20 0.84 -12.21 1.81
CA LEU A 20 2.01 -11.34 1.82
C LEU A 20 2.23 -10.71 3.19
N ARG A 21 1.17 -10.27 3.87
CA ARG A 21 1.27 -9.71 5.24
C ARG A 21 1.59 -10.75 6.30
N GLU A 22 1.16 -12.01 6.10
CA GLU A 22 1.40 -13.09 7.05
C GLU A 22 2.78 -13.71 6.93
N ARG A 23 3.32 -13.81 5.71
CA ARG A 23 4.48 -14.64 5.42
C ARG A 23 5.59 -13.92 4.66
N GLY A 24 5.33 -12.77 4.07
CA GLY A 24 6.22 -12.08 3.14
C GLY A 24 6.12 -12.61 1.71
N TYR A 25 6.81 -11.93 0.81
CA TYR A 25 6.81 -12.27 -0.61
C TYR A 25 7.57 -13.57 -0.90
N ASP A 26 8.79 -13.72 -0.36
CA ASP A 26 9.65 -14.87 -0.69
C ASP A 26 9.03 -16.19 -0.23
N ALA A 27 8.45 -16.22 0.98
CA ALA A 27 7.81 -17.40 1.54
C ALA A 27 6.43 -17.73 0.92
N THR A 28 5.81 -16.79 0.21
CA THR A 28 4.52 -17.01 -0.46
C THR A 28 4.74 -17.70 -1.81
N ARG A 29 4.23 -18.91 -1.98
CA ARG A 29 4.36 -19.67 -3.22
C ARG A 29 3.16 -19.42 -4.15
N VAL A 30 3.34 -19.66 -5.46
CA VAL A 30 2.25 -19.59 -6.44
C VAL A 30 1.11 -20.55 -6.08
N GLU A 31 1.45 -21.73 -5.57
CA GLU A 31 0.47 -22.72 -5.12
C GLU A 31 -0.38 -22.23 -3.94
N ASP A 32 0.23 -21.49 -3.01
CA ASP A 32 -0.48 -20.90 -1.86
C ASP A 32 -1.48 -19.84 -2.33
N LEU A 33 -1.06 -18.98 -3.26
CA LEU A 33 -1.93 -17.97 -3.90
C LEU A 33 -3.11 -18.61 -4.63
N CYS A 34 -2.84 -19.66 -5.43
CA CYS A 34 -3.87 -20.39 -6.15
C CYS A 34 -4.88 -21.03 -5.20
N THR A 35 -4.40 -21.66 -4.14
CA THR A 35 -5.24 -22.29 -3.12
C THR A 35 -6.12 -21.28 -2.41
N ALA A 36 -5.55 -20.17 -1.94
CA ALA A 36 -6.28 -19.13 -1.24
C ALA A 36 -7.32 -18.42 -2.13
N ALA A 37 -6.98 -18.21 -3.41
CA ALA A 37 -7.89 -17.60 -4.39
C ALA A 37 -8.94 -18.57 -4.97
N GLY A 38 -8.81 -19.87 -4.73
CA GLY A 38 -9.67 -20.88 -5.32
C GLY A 38 -9.55 -20.94 -6.84
N VAL A 39 -8.31 -20.89 -7.36
CA VAL A 39 -8.02 -20.95 -8.80
C VAL A 39 -6.97 -22.02 -9.11
N THR A 40 -6.85 -22.41 -10.38
CA THR A 40 -5.80 -23.34 -10.82
C THR A 40 -4.48 -22.62 -11.07
N LYS A 41 -3.36 -23.36 -11.06
CA LYS A 41 -2.04 -22.84 -11.46
C LYS A 41 -2.03 -22.36 -12.92
N GLY A 42 -2.79 -23.01 -13.81
CA GLY A 42 -2.98 -22.53 -15.19
C GLY A 42 -3.66 -21.17 -15.26
N ALA A 43 -4.66 -20.92 -14.41
CA ALA A 43 -5.31 -19.61 -14.32
C ALA A 43 -4.34 -18.53 -13.79
N PHE A 44 -3.45 -18.86 -12.84
CA PHE A 44 -2.41 -17.94 -12.40
C PHE A 44 -1.52 -17.52 -13.58
N PHE A 45 -0.94 -18.47 -14.32
CA PHE A 45 -0.04 -18.21 -15.44
C PHE A 45 -0.75 -17.63 -16.67
N HIS A 46 -2.08 -17.69 -16.74
CA HIS A 46 -2.84 -16.92 -17.72
C HIS A 46 -2.83 -15.41 -17.42
N HIS A 47 -2.78 -15.03 -16.15
CA HIS A 47 -2.83 -13.61 -15.72
C HIS A 47 -1.47 -13.00 -15.41
N PHE A 48 -0.50 -13.81 -14.98
CA PHE A 48 0.83 -13.37 -14.56
C PHE A 48 1.88 -14.30 -15.17
N ALA A 49 2.82 -13.75 -15.96
CA ALA A 49 3.86 -14.55 -16.61
C ALA A 49 4.80 -15.21 -15.58
N SER A 50 4.95 -14.60 -14.41
CA SER A 50 5.82 -15.07 -13.33
C SER A 50 5.30 -14.64 -11.95
N LYS A 51 5.91 -15.18 -10.89
CA LYS A 51 5.71 -14.69 -9.51
C LYS A 51 6.18 -13.24 -9.37
N ALA A 52 7.22 -12.83 -10.11
CA ALA A 52 7.70 -11.45 -10.08
C ALA A 52 6.65 -10.48 -10.69
N ASP A 53 6.04 -10.83 -11.83
CA ASP A 53 4.94 -10.03 -12.41
C ASP A 53 3.74 -9.93 -11.46
N TYR A 54 3.44 -11.03 -10.76
CA TYR A 54 2.43 -11.00 -9.70
C TYR A 54 2.82 -10.03 -8.57
N GLY A 55 4.09 -10.01 -8.14
CA GLY A 55 4.59 -9.10 -7.10
C GLY A 55 4.42 -7.62 -7.48
N VAL A 56 4.75 -7.26 -8.73
CA VAL A 56 4.51 -5.90 -9.25
C VAL A 56 3.02 -5.56 -9.25
N ALA A 57 2.18 -6.49 -9.74
CA ALA A 57 0.73 -6.30 -9.75
C ALA A 57 0.14 -6.22 -8.33
N ALA A 58 0.72 -6.94 -7.36
CA ALA A 58 0.31 -6.88 -5.95
C ALA A 58 0.62 -5.52 -5.31
N ALA A 59 1.79 -4.92 -5.60
CA ALA A 59 2.12 -3.56 -5.16
C ALA A 59 1.13 -2.53 -5.73
N GLN A 60 0.79 -2.64 -7.03
CA GLN A 60 -0.21 -1.77 -7.65
C GLN A 60 -1.60 -1.98 -7.05
N HIS A 61 -2.02 -3.23 -6.85
CA HIS A 61 -3.32 -3.55 -6.23
C HIS A 61 -3.43 -3.02 -4.80
N TRP A 62 -2.33 -3.04 -4.05
CA TRP A 62 -2.26 -2.40 -2.73
C TRP A 62 -2.57 -0.90 -2.83
N THR A 63 -1.94 -0.19 -3.77
CA THR A 63 -2.22 1.22 -4.03
C THR A 63 -3.68 1.45 -4.41
N ASP A 64 -4.20 0.69 -5.37
CA ASP A 64 -5.55 0.84 -5.91
C ASP A 64 -6.63 0.62 -4.84
N THR A 65 -6.35 -0.23 -3.84
CA THR A 65 -7.29 -0.54 -2.75
C THR A 65 -7.16 0.42 -1.57
N THR A 66 -5.96 0.93 -1.28
CA THR A 66 -5.74 1.79 -0.10
C THR A 66 -5.87 3.28 -0.41
N ALA A 67 -5.51 3.75 -1.60
CA ALA A 67 -5.58 5.16 -1.97
C ALA A 67 -7.01 5.73 -1.85
N PRO A 68 -8.08 5.06 -2.33
CA PRO A 68 -9.45 5.56 -2.15
C PRO A 68 -9.87 5.66 -0.67
N MET A 69 -9.39 4.73 0.18
CA MET A 69 -9.67 4.76 1.61
C MET A 69 -9.07 6.01 2.27
N PHE A 70 -7.81 6.32 1.98
CA PHE A 70 -7.17 7.54 2.50
C PHE A 70 -7.78 8.81 1.90
N ALA A 71 -8.10 8.83 0.61
CA ALA A 71 -8.73 9.97 -0.04
C ALA A 71 -10.12 10.32 0.52
N ALA A 72 -10.86 9.32 1.02
CA ALA A 72 -12.19 9.50 1.62
C ALA A 72 -12.17 9.65 3.14
N ALA A 73 -11.00 9.64 3.78
CA ALA A 73 -10.89 9.64 5.23
C ALA A 73 -11.20 11.02 5.86
N ASP A 74 -11.78 11.01 7.06
CA ASP A 74 -12.28 12.19 7.77
C ASP A 74 -11.19 13.21 8.16
N TYR A 75 -9.91 12.82 8.16
CA TYR A 75 -8.82 13.74 8.52
C TYR A 75 -8.75 14.97 7.60
N HIS A 76 -9.23 14.86 6.36
CA HIS A 76 -9.32 15.98 5.42
C HIS A 76 -10.26 17.10 5.87
N ALA A 77 -11.24 16.81 6.73
CA ALA A 77 -12.19 17.77 7.26
C ALA A 77 -11.62 18.66 8.39
N ALA A 78 -10.42 18.36 8.90
CA ALA A 78 -9.81 19.16 9.95
C ALA A 78 -9.49 20.60 9.45
N PRO A 79 -9.67 21.63 10.31
CA PRO A 79 -9.79 23.03 9.85
C PRO A 79 -8.48 23.66 9.37
N THR A 80 -7.33 23.18 9.78
CA THR A 80 -6.02 23.73 9.42
C THR A 80 -5.10 22.67 8.84
N PRO A 81 -4.09 23.03 8.04
CA PRO A 81 -3.11 22.06 7.53
C PRO A 81 -2.46 21.24 8.64
N LEU A 82 -2.01 21.89 9.71
CA LEU A 82 -1.39 21.20 10.85
C LEU A 82 -2.38 20.26 11.55
N ALA A 83 -3.64 20.67 11.69
CA ALA A 83 -4.67 19.80 12.28
C ALA A 83 -4.96 18.58 11.39
N ARG A 84 -4.92 18.71 10.05
CA ARG A 84 -5.08 17.58 9.11
C ARG A 84 -3.92 16.60 9.23
N ILE A 85 -2.68 17.09 9.37
CA ILE A 85 -1.51 16.24 9.61
C ILE A 85 -1.69 15.43 10.90
N PHE A 86 -2.05 16.06 12.02
CA PHE A 86 -2.27 15.34 13.28
C PHE A 86 -3.45 14.37 13.18
N ALA A 87 -4.55 14.74 12.55
CA ALA A 87 -5.68 13.84 12.34
C ALA A 87 -5.31 12.63 11.46
N TYR A 88 -4.45 12.82 10.45
CA TYR A 88 -3.88 11.72 9.67
C TYR A 88 -3.02 10.79 10.54
N LEU A 89 -2.15 11.32 11.40
CA LEU A 89 -1.34 10.52 12.32
C LEU A 89 -2.21 9.75 13.32
N ASP A 90 -3.28 10.36 13.82
CA ASP A 90 -4.25 9.69 14.70
C ASP A 90 -4.99 8.56 13.97
N LEU A 91 -5.39 8.77 12.71
CA LEU A 91 -5.93 7.72 11.86
C LEU A 91 -4.93 6.56 11.71
N ARG A 92 -3.67 6.86 11.39
CA ARG A 92 -2.62 5.84 11.25
C ARG A 92 -2.42 5.06 12.55
N ARG A 93 -2.41 5.75 13.70
CA ARG A 93 -2.33 5.12 15.01
C ARG A 93 -3.53 4.21 15.29
N ALA A 94 -4.74 4.66 14.97
CA ALA A 94 -5.95 3.85 15.13
C ALA A 94 -5.98 2.60 14.25
N MET A 95 -5.33 2.63 13.09
CA MET A 95 -5.20 1.47 12.20
C MET A 95 -4.25 0.39 12.75
N ILE A 96 -3.37 0.73 13.70
CA ILE A 96 -2.46 -0.23 14.35
C ILE A 96 -3.25 -0.99 15.42
N ALA A 97 -4.01 -1.99 14.99
CA ALA A 97 -4.85 -2.80 15.86
C ALA A 97 -4.79 -4.27 15.45
N GLY A 98 -4.80 -5.18 16.43
CA GLY A 98 -4.77 -6.61 16.19
C GLY A 98 -3.37 -7.16 15.94
N ALA A 99 -3.28 -8.27 15.19
CA ALA A 99 -2.00 -8.90 14.82
C ALA A 99 -1.29 -8.09 13.72
N PRO A 100 0.06 -8.11 13.66
CA PRO A 100 0.83 -7.38 12.65
C PRO A 100 0.33 -7.56 11.21
N ALA A 101 -0.06 -8.75 10.81
CA ALA A 101 -0.61 -9.04 9.48
C ALA A 101 -1.92 -8.27 9.17
N GLN A 102 -2.60 -7.72 10.16
CA GLN A 102 -3.85 -6.98 9.95
C GLN A 102 -3.61 -5.51 9.58
N PHE A 103 -2.47 -4.93 9.98
CA PHE A 103 -2.16 -3.51 9.75
C PHE A 103 -0.86 -3.25 8.98
N SER A 104 -0.05 -4.27 8.68
CA SER A 104 1.21 -4.10 7.94
C SER A 104 0.96 -3.59 6.52
N CYS A 105 1.82 -2.68 6.07
CA CYS A 105 1.83 -2.18 4.70
C CYS A 105 2.46 -3.22 3.77
N VAL A 106 1.70 -3.75 2.82
CA VAL A 106 2.20 -4.75 1.85
C VAL A 106 3.37 -4.20 1.04
N ALA A 107 3.26 -2.98 0.52
CA ALA A 107 4.35 -2.35 -0.24
C ALA A 107 5.61 -2.18 0.60
N GLY A 108 5.49 -1.72 1.86
CA GLY A 108 6.63 -1.57 2.77
C GLY A 108 7.31 -2.89 3.13
N MET A 109 6.54 -3.94 3.39
CA MET A 109 7.08 -5.27 3.67
C MET A 109 7.80 -5.85 2.46
N MET A 110 7.16 -5.83 1.29
CA MET A 110 7.77 -6.35 0.05
C MET A 110 9.03 -5.58 -0.32
N ALA A 111 9.02 -4.23 -0.22
CA ALA A 111 10.20 -3.42 -0.53
C ALA A 111 11.41 -3.82 0.31
N GLN A 112 11.24 -4.05 1.62
CA GLN A 112 12.32 -4.48 2.52
C GLN A 112 12.87 -5.87 2.18
N GLU A 113 12.00 -6.76 1.72
CA GLU A 113 12.35 -8.16 1.45
C GLU A 113 13.08 -8.34 0.11
N VAL A 114 12.72 -7.54 -0.91
CA VAL A 114 13.16 -7.79 -2.28
C VAL A 114 14.03 -6.69 -2.92
N PHE A 115 14.46 -5.68 -2.15
CA PHE A 115 15.10 -4.49 -2.70
C PHE A 115 16.38 -4.80 -3.53
N GLU A 116 17.14 -5.84 -3.18
CA GLU A 116 18.32 -6.27 -3.92
C GLU A 116 18.03 -7.34 -4.98
N THR A 117 16.95 -8.12 -4.80
CA THR A 117 16.71 -9.35 -5.57
C THR A 117 15.68 -9.19 -6.68
N GLN A 118 14.72 -8.26 -6.54
CA GLN A 118 13.61 -8.05 -7.46
C GLN A 118 13.39 -6.55 -7.73
N PRO A 119 14.25 -5.89 -8.52
CA PRO A 119 14.19 -4.44 -8.74
C PRO A 119 12.81 -3.93 -9.19
N ALA A 120 12.14 -4.65 -10.11
CA ALA A 120 10.84 -4.25 -10.60
C ALA A 120 9.75 -4.22 -9.51
N ILE A 121 9.80 -5.15 -8.54
CA ILE A 121 8.88 -5.16 -7.39
C ILE A 121 9.25 -4.03 -6.43
N SER A 122 10.55 -3.84 -6.17
CA SER A 122 11.06 -2.74 -5.34
C SER A 122 10.61 -1.38 -5.88
N ASP A 123 10.76 -1.16 -7.19
CA ASP A 123 10.33 0.07 -7.86
C ASP A 123 8.82 0.30 -7.75
N ALA A 124 8.01 -0.74 -7.96
CA ALA A 124 6.56 -0.67 -7.82
C ALA A 124 6.13 -0.36 -6.37
N CYS A 125 6.79 -0.96 -5.38
CA CYS A 125 6.57 -0.67 -3.97
C CYS A 125 6.99 0.75 -3.61
N GLY A 126 8.15 1.21 -4.09
CA GLY A 126 8.65 2.57 -3.92
C GLY A 126 7.68 3.60 -4.50
N ALA A 127 7.16 3.36 -5.71
CA ALA A 127 6.15 4.20 -6.34
C ALA A 127 4.85 4.27 -5.52
N SER A 128 4.41 3.14 -4.95
CA SER A 128 3.23 3.09 -4.06
C SER A 128 3.42 3.96 -2.81
N ILE A 129 4.58 3.85 -2.16
CA ILE A 129 4.91 4.61 -0.95
C ILE A 129 5.04 6.09 -1.27
N ALA A 130 5.82 6.45 -2.30
CA ALA A 130 6.02 7.84 -2.72
C ALA A 130 4.70 8.49 -3.19
N GLY A 131 3.86 7.74 -3.91
CA GLY A 131 2.54 8.21 -4.33
C GLY A 131 1.63 8.54 -3.15
N HIS A 132 1.66 7.72 -2.08
CA HIS A 132 0.92 8.03 -0.86
C HIS A 132 1.51 9.25 -0.14
N ALA A 133 2.83 9.34 0.01
CA ALA A 133 3.50 10.49 0.62
C ALA A 133 3.15 11.81 -0.10
N ALA A 134 3.14 11.80 -1.43
CA ALA A 134 2.79 12.97 -2.24
C ALA A 134 1.38 13.51 -1.95
N THR A 135 0.44 12.67 -1.49
CA THR A 135 -0.91 13.12 -1.10
C THR A 135 -0.92 14.00 0.16
N LEU A 136 0.14 13.94 0.96
CA LEU A 136 0.28 14.67 2.22
C LEU A 136 1.11 15.96 2.05
N GLU A 137 1.89 16.11 0.98
CA GLU A 137 2.84 17.22 0.79
C GLU A 137 2.18 18.58 0.86
N ALA A 138 0.96 18.73 0.32
CA ALA A 138 0.26 20.02 0.31
C ALA A 138 -0.05 20.53 1.73
N ASP A 139 -0.44 19.63 2.64
CA ASP A 139 -0.71 19.98 4.03
C ASP A 139 0.57 20.28 4.79
N PHE A 140 1.65 19.52 4.56
CA PHE A 140 2.96 19.83 5.12
C PHE A 140 3.48 21.19 4.63
N ALA A 141 3.42 21.46 3.31
CA ALA A 141 3.86 22.73 2.74
C ALA A 141 3.09 23.92 3.32
N ALA A 142 1.77 23.81 3.46
CA ALA A 142 0.93 24.84 4.03
C ALA A 142 1.24 25.08 5.52
N ALA A 143 1.40 24.00 6.31
CA ALA A 143 1.75 24.11 7.72
C ALA A 143 3.16 24.72 7.92
N ILE A 144 4.13 24.33 7.10
CA ILE A 144 5.50 24.91 7.11
C ILE A 144 5.43 26.42 6.84
N ALA A 145 4.66 26.85 5.84
CA ALA A 145 4.49 28.27 5.50
C ALA A 145 3.80 29.04 6.63
N GLU A 146 2.72 28.51 7.21
CA GLU A 146 1.99 29.13 8.33
C GLU A 146 2.85 29.35 9.57
N HIS A 147 3.82 28.45 9.82
CA HIS A 147 4.69 28.49 10.98
C HIS A 147 6.10 29.04 10.72
N GLY A 148 6.39 29.50 9.50
CA GLY A 148 7.68 30.09 9.15
C GLY A 148 8.86 29.12 9.21
N LEU A 149 8.66 27.83 8.88
CA LEU A 149 9.66 26.77 9.01
C LEU A 149 10.35 26.42 7.69
N GLY A 150 10.12 27.19 6.62
CA GLY A 150 10.62 26.86 5.27
C GLY A 150 12.15 26.75 5.14
N ASP A 151 12.91 27.42 6.01
CA ASP A 151 14.38 27.32 6.04
C ASP A 151 14.91 26.11 6.84
N VAL A 152 14.01 25.37 7.51
CA VAL A 152 14.38 24.28 8.44
C VAL A 152 14.00 22.92 7.91
N VAL A 153 12.83 22.81 7.26
CA VAL A 153 12.27 21.52 6.81
C VAL A 153 11.62 21.65 5.45
N HIS A 154 11.61 20.56 4.68
CA HIS A 154 10.95 20.46 3.39
C HIS A 154 9.72 19.53 3.46
N ALA A 155 8.63 19.92 2.79
CA ALA A 155 7.37 19.20 2.84
C ALA A 155 7.48 17.74 2.34
N ALA A 156 8.22 17.53 1.24
CA ALA A 156 8.43 16.21 0.66
C ALA A 156 9.17 15.27 1.62
N ASP A 157 10.19 15.78 2.33
CA ASP A 157 10.94 14.98 3.29
C ASP A 157 10.06 14.57 4.48
N LEU A 158 9.24 15.52 5.00
CA LEU A 158 8.31 15.21 6.09
C LEU A 158 7.21 14.22 5.67
N ALA A 159 6.73 14.30 4.43
CA ALA A 159 5.70 13.41 3.92
C ALA A 159 6.20 11.96 3.76
N LEU A 160 7.52 11.76 3.54
CA LEU A 160 8.13 10.43 3.40
C LEU A 160 8.49 9.79 4.74
N HIS A 161 8.61 10.55 5.83
CA HIS A 161 8.90 10.07 7.17
C HIS A 161 7.66 9.68 7.95
#